data_4572220d2ba7fe99c6ce3daa4774f727
#
_entry.id   4572220d2ba7fe99c6ce3daa4774f727
#
_cell.length_a   1.000
_cell.length_b   1.000
_cell.length_c   1.000
_cell.angle_alpha   90.00
_cell.angle_beta   90.00
_cell.angle_gamma   90.00
#
_symmetry.space_group_name_H-M   'P 1'
#
loop_
_entity.id
_entity.type
_entity.pdbx_description
1 polymer ?
#
loop_
_entity_poly.entity_id
_entity_poly.type
_entity_poly.pdbx_seq_one_letter_code
_entity_poly.pdbx_strand_id
1 'polypeptide(L)'
;MAANGSEKPRSRAWIVVVSIVLAVFLIPGLLIYQRLRDVDDITRDWVVRALSERFASHVELESIHVTAFPEMSATGEKLVIYYHNRTDVPPMIQIQQFTFHLGFMGILNVPRHIRGVHVDNMVITVPPRGQPLGEPAPPPPSKIKKPLPRITIDQVVCDNTTLLIFPKQSGKQPLDFDIHDLVLNNVGAGKPFKFRGNLTNAKPVGEIRTNGTFGPWQVDDPGGTAVLGEYTFTDADLGPLPGVAGILSSSGKYSGVLQSIDVQGVTDTPGFSIDPVGRAVPLHTEFSATVDGTNGDTYLHPVRATLIRSEITAKGSVVRVPEKQGHLITLDVVAPRARLEDLLHLATKSTQPMMSGLVNLKTKMILPPGKVKVLDKLVLDGEFDVSDARFASSDVRDKLASFSRHALGEPDNPDAGSAISGLHGNFTLRNGMITFKRLTFSVPGAVINLDGTYALRGEALDFTGELRMEAKLSQMVSGKKSFFLKAVDPFFSKRGAGTLIPITITGTRDNPTLEFSVFHRKMRKSFGSDKNANGS
;
A
#
# COMPACT_ATOMS: atom_id res chain seq x y z
N MET A 1 58.91 -100.75 -7.38
CA MET A 1 59.12 -99.75 -6.31
C MET A 1 57.96 -98.77 -6.38
N ALA A 2 57.04 -98.88 -5.47
CA ALA A 2 55.81 -98.07 -5.33
C ALA A 2 56.14 -96.80 -4.54
N ALA A 3 55.76 -95.61 -5.03
CA ALA A 3 55.80 -94.36 -4.24
C ALA A 3 54.38 -93.99 -3.91
N ASN A 4 54.04 -94.17 -2.65
CA ASN A 4 52.81 -93.79 -2.03
C ASN A 4 52.72 -92.27 -1.80
N GLY A 5 51.86 -91.57 -2.57
CA GLY A 5 51.52 -90.15 -2.35
C GLY A 5 50.35 -90.04 -1.34
N SER A 6 50.62 -89.65 -0.11
CA SER A 6 49.64 -89.34 0.92
C SER A 6 48.93 -88.01 0.64
N GLU A 7 47.71 -87.97 0.18
CA GLU A 7 46.84 -86.82 0.25
C GLU A 7 46.51 -86.46 1.69
N LYS A 8 46.97 -85.30 2.15
CA LYS A 8 46.52 -84.67 3.43
C LYS A 8 45.06 -84.22 3.25
N PRO A 9 44.14 -84.57 4.18
CA PRO A 9 42.78 -84.05 4.16
C PRO A 9 42.79 -82.55 4.42
N ARG A 10 42.35 -81.78 3.44
CA ARG A 10 42.12 -80.33 3.60
C ARG A 10 41.12 -80.17 4.76
N SER A 11 41.60 -79.60 5.87
CA SER A 11 40.85 -79.46 7.11
C SER A 11 39.60 -78.60 6.87
N ARG A 12 38.43 -79.14 7.17
CA ARG A 12 37.15 -78.40 7.15
C ARG A 12 37.12 -77.18 8.11
N ALA A 13 38.20 -76.98 8.87
CA ALA A 13 38.37 -75.87 9.80
C ALA A 13 38.26 -74.46 9.18
N TRP A 14 38.76 -74.30 7.93
CA TRP A 14 38.66 -72.99 7.27
C TRP A 14 37.20 -72.63 6.89
N ILE A 15 36.34 -73.63 6.55
CA ILE A 15 34.92 -73.43 6.25
C ILE A 15 34.20 -72.97 7.50
N VAL A 16 34.53 -73.52 8.66
CA VAL A 16 33.98 -73.12 9.93
C VAL A 16 34.41 -71.71 10.30
N VAL A 17 35.69 -71.35 10.08
CA VAL A 17 36.19 -69.99 10.35
C VAL A 17 35.53 -68.98 9.41
N VAL A 18 35.41 -69.26 8.11
CA VAL A 18 34.73 -68.42 7.15
C VAL A 18 33.22 -68.26 7.49
N SER A 19 32.57 -69.35 7.89
CA SER A 19 31.15 -69.28 8.33
C SER A 19 30.96 -68.44 9.58
N ILE A 20 31.87 -68.53 10.54
CA ILE A 20 31.83 -67.70 11.78
C ILE A 20 32.10 -66.25 11.43
N VAL A 21 33.09 -65.95 10.59
CA VAL A 21 33.41 -64.58 10.15
C VAL A 21 32.21 -64.04 9.34
N LEU A 22 31.65 -64.82 8.45
CA LEU A 22 30.44 -64.40 7.69
C LEU A 22 29.25 -64.19 8.62
N ALA A 23 29.03 -65.04 9.61
CA ALA A 23 27.96 -64.86 10.59
C ALA A 23 28.17 -63.64 11.51
N VAL A 24 29.44 -63.33 11.90
CA VAL A 24 29.80 -62.14 12.70
C VAL A 24 29.58 -60.83 11.93
N PHE A 25 29.67 -60.85 10.61
CA PHE A 25 29.40 -59.66 9.77
C PHE A 25 27.98 -59.61 9.23
N LEU A 26 27.40 -60.73 8.80
CA LEU A 26 26.05 -60.75 8.22
C LEU A 26 24.92 -60.62 9.27
N ILE A 27 25.07 -61.20 10.44
CA ILE A 27 24.03 -61.09 11.46
C ILE A 27 23.93 -59.64 12.01
N PRO A 28 25.02 -58.99 12.42
CA PRO A 28 24.95 -57.57 12.76
C PRO A 28 24.54 -56.68 11.59
N GLY A 29 25.03 -56.98 10.37
CA GLY A 29 24.61 -56.30 9.14
C GLY A 29 23.11 -56.41 8.85
N LEU A 30 22.53 -57.62 9.02
CA LEU A 30 21.09 -57.84 8.87
C LEU A 30 20.28 -57.19 10.00
N LEU A 31 20.78 -57.22 11.24
CA LEU A 31 20.15 -56.57 12.39
C LEU A 31 20.21 -55.02 12.23
N ILE A 32 21.33 -54.49 11.76
CA ILE A 32 21.47 -53.08 11.42
C ILE A 32 20.53 -52.73 10.26
N TYR A 33 20.44 -53.54 9.21
CA TYR A 33 19.53 -53.33 8.08
C TYR A 33 18.07 -53.33 8.51
N GLN A 34 17.66 -54.30 9.34
CA GLN A 34 16.30 -54.34 9.90
C GLN A 34 16.03 -53.13 10.81
N ARG A 35 17.02 -52.71 11.63
CA ARG A 35 16.90 -51.54 12.48
C ARG A 35 16.83 -50.25 11.65
N LEU A 36 17.58 -50.15 10.56
CA LEU A 36 17.51 -49.01 9.65
C LEU A 36 16.15 -48.90 8.93
N ARG A 37 15.51 -50.02 8.62
CA ARG A 37 14.18 -50.03 8.03
C ARG A 37 13.09 -49.59 9.01
N ASP A 38 13.24 -49.89 10.29
CA ASP A 38 12.32 -49.44 11.34
C ASP A 38 12.56 -47.96 11.74
N VAL A 39 13.74 -47.36 11.43
CA VAL A 39 14.09 -45.98 11.82
C VAL A 39 13.22 -44.97 11.08
N ASP A 40 12.90 -45.20 9.81
CA ASP A 40 12.05 -44.30 9.01
C ASP A 40 10.65 -44.23 9.65
N ASP A 41 10.05 -45.39 9.96
CA ASP A 41 8.72 -45.47 10.60
C ASP A 41 8.71 -44.83 12.00
N ILE A 42 9.74 -45.08 12.80
CA ILE A 42 9.86 -44.50 14.15
C ILE A 42 10.02 -42.99 14.06
N THR A 43 10.84 -42.49 13.13
CA THR A 43 11.07 -41.05 12.91
C THR A 43 9.80 -40.39 12.40
N ARG A 44 9.08 -41.04 11.48
CA ARG A 44 7.80 -40.55 10.97
C ARG A 44 6.77 -40.41 12.12
N ASP A 45 6.58 -41.46 12.90
CA ASP A 45 5.65 -41.45 14.04
C ASP A 45 6.02 -40.36 15.05
N TRP A 46 7.34 -40.14 15.28
CA TRP A 46 7.83 -39.10 16.17
C TRP A 46 7.53 -37.68 15.64
N VAL A 47 7.80 -37.40 14.35
CA VAL A 47 7.52 -36.10 13.71
C VAL A 47 6.02 -35.81 13.74
N VAL A 48 5.22 -36.74 13.27
CA VAL A 48 3.74 -36.61 13.22
C VAL A 48 3.19 -36.33 14.63
N ARG A 49 3.60 -37.10 15.62
CA ARG A 49 3.12 -36.92 16.99
C ARG A 49 3.61 -35.59 17.61
N ALA A 50 4.89 -35.23 17.41
CA ALA A 50 5.43 -33.97 17.94
C ALA A 50 4.69 -32.75 17.40
N LEU A 51 4.37 -32.75 16.11
CA LEU A 51 3.62 -31.67 15.46
C LEU A 51 2.14 -31.71 15.87
N SER A 52 1.52 -32.89 15.94
CA SER A 52 0.12 -33.01 16.38
C SER A 52 -0.08 -32.53 17.82
N GLU A 53 0.82 -32.89 18.74
CA GLU A 53 0.77 -32.39 20.12
C GLU A 53 1.05 -30.88 20.20
N ARG A 54 1.95 -30.37 19.33
CA ARG A 54 2.33 -28.93 19.31
C ARG A 54 1.22 -28.03 18.80
N PHE A 55 0.50 -28.46 17.75
CA PHE A 55 -0.53 -27.68 17.10
C PHE A 55 -1.95 -28.09 17.51
N ALA A 56 -2.10 -29.11 18.37
CA ALA A 56 -3.40 -29.72 18.72
C ALA A 56 -4.22 -30.07 17.45
N SER A 57 -3.54 -30.53 16.40
CA SER A 57 -4.06 -30.63 15.04
C SER A 57 -3.77 -32.00 14.42
N HIS A 58 -4.61 -32.37 13.45
CA HIS A 58 -4.30 -33.49 12.58
C HIS A 58 -3.08 -33.19 11.71
N VAL A 59 -2.15 -34.13 11.62
CA VAL A 59 -0.91 -34.01 10.86
C VAL A 59 -0.72 -35.22 9.98
N GLU A 60 -0.47 -35.00 8.71
CA GLU A 60 -0.14 -36.00 7.71
C GLU A 60 1.28 -35.81 7.22
N LEU A 61 2.02 -36.92 7.06
CA LEU A 61 3.35 -36.97 6.49
C LEU A 61 3.41 -38.16 5.56
N GLU A 62 3.67 -37.95 4.27
CA GLU A 62 3.67 -39.03 3.28
C GLU A 62 4.86 -39.97 3.51
N SER A 63 6.06 -39.43 3.51
CA SER A 63 7.27 -40.23 3.68
C SER A 63 8.33 -39.50 4.52
N ILE A 64 9.21 -40.28 5.11
CA ILE A 64 10.46 -39.78 5.71
C ILE A 64 11.57 -40.80 5.49
N HIS A 65 12.75 -40.31 5.11
CA HIS A 65 13.93 -41.12 4.88
C HIS A 65 15.07 -40.63 5.76
N VAL A 66 15.63 -41.56 6.53
CA VAL A 66 16.78 -41.28 7.40
C VAL A 66 18.06 -41.76 6.70
N THR A 67 18.97 -40.82 6.48
CA THR A 67 20.31 -41.09 5.91
C THR A 67 21.34 -41.05 7.03
N ALA A 68 22.15 -42.11 7.14
CA ALA A 68 23.11 -42.25 8.23
C ALA A 68 24.53 -41.78 7.88
N PHE A 69 24.86 -41.61 6.61
CA PHE A 69 26.20 -41.24 6.13
C PHE A 69 26.11 -40.29 4.94
N PRO A 70 26.99 -39.26 4.78
CA PRO A 70 28.12 -38.90 5.67
C PRO A 70 27.67 -38.22 6.99
N GLU A 71 26.53 -37.54 6.99
CA GLU A 71 25.89 -36.95 8.16
C GLU A 71 24.49 -37.52 8.34
N MET A 72 24.11 -37.74 9.59
CA MET A 72 22.79 -38.25 9.85
C MET A 72 21.75 -37.15 9.65
N SER A 73 20.89 -37.36 8.68
CA SER A 73 19.80 -36.46 8.35
C SER A 73 18.49 -37.23 8.13
N ALA A 74 17.38 -36.55 8.34
CA ALA A 74 16.07 -37.06 7.96
C ALA A 74 15.42 -36.10 6.99
N THR A 75 14.98 -36.59 5.83
CA THR A 75 14.26 -35.85 4.82
C THR A 75 12.83 -36.37 4.76
N GLY A 76 11.86 -35.47 4.96
CA GLY A 76 10.44 -35.76 4.88
C GLY A 76 9.80 -35.08 3.69
N GLU A 77 8.76 -35.68 3.16
CA GLU A 77 8.02 -35.19 2.00
C GLU A 77 6.52 -35.08 2.29
N LYS A 78 5.89 -34.04 1.73
CA LYS A 78 4.45 -33.76 1.82
C LYS A 78 3.92 -33.78 3.26
N LEU A 79 4.45 -32.89 4.07
CA LEU A 79 3.93 -32.63 5.40
C LEU A 79 2.74 -31.67 5.33
N VAL A 80 1.61 -32.06 5.91
CA VAL A 80 0.39 -31.27 5.99
C VAL A 80 -0.07 -31.16 7.43
N ILE A 81 -0.29 -29.96 7.91
CA ILE A 81 -0.82 -29.66 9.24
C ILE A 81 -2.17 -28.96 9.06
N TYR A 82 -3.23 -29.56 9.56
CA TYR A 82 -4.58 -29.03 9.45
C TYR A 82 -4.91 -28.08 10.61
N TYR A 83 -6.02 -27.33 10.51
CA TYR A 83 -6.63 -26.65 11.65
C TYR A 83 -7.42 -27.66 12.48
N HIS A 84 -6.89 -28.05 13.63
CA HIS A 84 -7.44 -29.11 14.47
C HIS A 84 -7.77 -30.36 13.63
N ASN A 85 -9.07 -30.80 13.60
CA ASN A 85 -9.53 -31.92 12.77
C ASN A 85 -10.23 -31.50 11.47
N ARG A 86 -10.16 -30.24 11.07
CA ARG A 86 -10.89 -29.74 9.90
C ARG A 86 -10.16 -30.03 8.60
N THR A 87 -10.82 -30.78 7.72
CA THR A 87 -10.38 -31.08 6.35
C THR A 87 -11.19 -30.30 5.30
N ASP A 88 -12.22 -29.56 5.72
CA ASP A 88 -13.10 -28.74 4.89
C ASP A 88 -12.55 -27.33 4.61
N VAL A 89 -11.46 -26.95 5.24
CA VAL A 89 -10.72 -25.69 5.05
C VAL A 89 -9.30 -25.97 4.59
N PRO A 90 -8.63 -25.02 3.91
CA PRO A 90 -7.24 -25.20 3.53
C PRO A 90 -6.37 -25.50 4.76
N PRO A 91 -5.38 -26.41 4.65
CA PRO A 91 -4.48 -26.72 5.74
C PRO A 91 -3.72 -25.49 6.25
N MET A 92 -3.37 -25.49 7.53
CA MET A 92 -2.60 -24.40 8.16
C MET A 92 -1.19 -24.29 7.59
N ILE A 93 -0.52 -25.41 7.43
CA ILE A 93 0.84 -25.49 6.88
C ILE A 93 0.92 -26.68 5.92
N GLN A 94 1.48 -26.45 4.75
CA GLN A 94 1.82 -27.47 3.78
C GLN A 94 3.30 -27.31 3.43
N ILE A 95 4.07 -28.38 3.49
CA ILE A 95 5.49 -28.40 3.17
C ILE A 95 5.72 -29.51 2.16
N GLN A 96 6.33 -29.18 1.02
CA GLN A 96 6.63 -30.19 0.02
C GLN A 96 7.80 -31.07 0.47
N GLN A 97 8.88 -30.46 0.95
CA GLN A 97 10.06 -31.16 1.44
C GLN A 97 10.69 -30.43 2.63
N PHE A 98 11.16 -31.21 3.59
CA PHE A 98 11.97 -30.68 4.67
C PHE A 98 13.08 -31.64 5.04
N THR A 99 14.21 -31.10 5.48
CA THR A 99 15.38 -31.85 5.93
C THR A 99 15.86 -31.33 7.27
N PHE A 100 16.17 -32.21 8.20
CA PHE A 100 16.82 -31.84 9.46
C PHE A 100 17.95 -32.80 9.80
N HIS A 101 18.96 -32.27 10.51
CA HIS A 101 20.13 -33.03 10.92
C HIS A 101 19.92 -33.63 12.31
N LEU A 102 20.12 -34.93 12.41
CA LEU A 102 20.05 -35.69 13.63
C LEU A 102 21.47 -35.88 14.21
N GLY A 103 21.64 -35.65 15.49
CA GLY A 103 22.85 -36.10 16.17
C GLY A 103 22.83 -37.63 16.31
N PHE A 104 24.01 -38.29 16.33
CA PHE A 104 24.14 -39.74 16.47
C PHE A 104 23.37 -40.34 17.66
N MET A 105 23.22 -39.59 18.76
CA MET A 105 22.39 -39.96 19.90
C MET A 105 20.87 -39.81 19.66
N GLY A 106 20.47 -39.13 18.60
CA GLY A 106 19.05 -38.87 18.29
C GLY A 106 18.27 -40.12 17.85
N ILE A 107 18.94 -41.19 17.39
CA ILE A 107 18.29 -42.47 17.07
C ILE A 107 17.86 -43.22 18.35
N LEU A 108 18.62 -43.04 19.42
CA LEU A 108 18.38 -43.77 20.67
C LEU A 108 17.49 -43.00 21.66
N ASN A 109 17.41 -41.66 21.48
CA ASN A 109 16.61 -40.76 22.34
C ASN A 109 15.95 -39.69 21.51
N VAL A 110 14.71 -39.35 21.84
CA VAL A 110 13.99 -38.24 21.21
C VAL A 110 14.80 -36.95 21.36
N PRO A 111 15.20 -36.29 20.27
CA PRO A 111 16.02 -35.09 20.34
C PRO A 111 15.25 -33.97 21.05
N ARG A 112 15.88 -33.34 22.04
CA ARG A 112 15.34 -32.13 22.69
C ARG A 112 15.73 -30.86 21.94
N HIS A 113 16.73 -30.97 21.09
CA HIS A 113 17.37 -29.84 20.41
C HIS A 113 17.74 -30.24 18.98
N ILE A 114 17.26 -29.46 18.00
CA ILE A 114 17.55 -29.62 16.59
C ILE A 114 18.31 -28.37 16.15
N ARG A 115 19.51 -28.54 15.58
CA ARG A 115 20.35 -27.41 15.15
C ARG A 115 19.79 -26.67 13.96
N GLY A 116 19.28 -27.37 12.97
CA GLY A 116 18.76 -26.77 11.76
C GLY A 116 17.71 -27.63 11.08
N VAL A 117 16.73 -26.96 10.52
CA VAL A 117 15.72 -27.50 9.61
C VAL A 117 15.75 -26.70 8.35
N HIS A 118 15.85 -27.35 7.21
CA HIS A 118 15.69 -26.75 5.90
C HIS A 118 14.33 -27.15 5.36
N VAL A 119 13.57 -26.20 4.85
CA VAL A 119 12.21 -26.37 4.34
C VAL A 119 12.14 -25.81 2.94
N ASP A 120 11.62 -26.57 2.01
CA ASP A 120 11.42 -26.16 0.64
C ASP A 120 9.94 -26.23 0.25
N ASN A 121 9.49 -25.18 -0.48
CA ASN A 121 8.10 -25.01 -0.94
C ASN A 121 7.07 -25.15 0.20
N MET A 122 7.05 -24.16 1.08
CA MET A 122 6.08 -24.10 2.18
C MET A 122 4.91 -23.17 1.85
N VAL A 123 3.69 -23.60 2.15
CA VAL A 123 2.50 -22.75 2.12
C VAL A 123 1.96 -22.62 3.55
N ILE A 124 1.88 -21.38 4.03
CA ILE A 124 1.28 -21.05 5.32
C ILE A 124 -0.06 -20.39 5.07
N THR A 125 -1.13 -20.93 5.66
CA THR A 125 -2.47 -20.38 5.55
C THR A 125 -2.93 -19.87 6.90
N VAL A 126 -3.31 -18.58 6.98
CA VAL A 126 -3.96 -18.00 8.16
C VAL A 126 -5.46 -17.95 7.91
N PRO A 127 -6.29 -18.62 8.75
CA PRO A 127 -7.72 -18.71 8.53
C PRO A 127 -8.44 -17.40 8.86
N PRO A 128 -9.68 -17.22 8.38
CA PRO A 128 -10.53 -16.10 8.76
C PRO A 128 -10.81 -16.09 10.27
N ARG A 129 -10.69 -14.92 10.88
CA ARG A 129 -10.99 -14.72 12.30
C ARG A 129 -12.46 -15.02 12.62
N GLY A 130 -12.69 -15.69 13.76
CA GLY A 130 -14.03 -15.96 14.29
C GLY A 130 -14.76 -17.12 13.60
N GLN A 131 -14.08 -17.87 12.73
CA GLN A 131 -14.57 -19.20 12.36
C GLN A 131 -14.20 -20.22 13.46
N PRO A 132 -15.10 -21.14 13.82
CA PRO A 132 -14.75 -22.20 14.76
C PRO A 132 -13.61 -23.03 14.17
N LEU A 133 -12.51 -23.17 14.91
CA LEU A 133 -11.36 -23.95 14.46
C LEU A 133 -11.61 -25.49 14.47
N GLY A 134 -12.78 -25.91 14.93
CA GLY A 134 -13.12 -27.31 15.14
C GLY A 134 -12.64 -27.85 16.50
N GLU A 135 -12.96 -29.08 16.80
CA GLU A 135 -12.45 -29.73 18.00
C GLU A 135 -10.97 -30.11 17.82
N PRO A 136 -10.14 -29.97 18.88
CA PRO A 136 -8.75 -30.41 18.83
C PRO A 136 -8.63 -31.86 18.39
N ALA A 137 -7.66 -32.13 17.52
CA ALA A 137 -7.41 -33.49 17.07
C ALA A 137 -6.93 -34.37 18.24
N PRO A 138 -7.47 -35.56 18.43
CA PRO A 138 -6.87 -36.51 19.35
C PRO A 138 -5.45 -36.86 18.85
N PRO A 139 -4.48 -37.10 19.77
CA PRO A 139 -3.16 -37.49 19.35
C PRO A 139 -3.21 -38.79 18.54
N PRO A 140 -2.45 -38.89 17.45
CA PRO A 140 -2.45 -40.09 16.61
C PRO A 140 -1.96 -41.31 17.41
N PRO A 141 -2.45 -42.51 17.07
CA PRO A 141 -1.94 -43.75 17.65
C PRO A 141 -0.44 -43.85 17.33
N SER A 142 0.39 -43.93 18.36
CA SER A 142 1.84 -43.97 18.20
C SER A 142 2.46 -45.10 19.01
N LYS A 143 3.51 -45.70 18.46
CA LYS A 143 4.34 -46.69 19.17
C LYS A 143 5.11 -46.07 20.34
N ILE A 144 5.24 -44.74 20.38
CA ILE A 144 5.94 -43.96 21.43
C ILE A 144 4.96 -43.71 22.58
N LYS A 145 5.12 -44.44 23.70
CA LYS A 145 4.25 -44.33 24.88
C LYS A 145 4.64 -43.20 25.87
N LYS A 146 5.84 -42.63 25.76
CA LYS A 146 6.33 -41.59 26.66
C LYS A 146 5.92 -40.18 26.14
N PRO A 147 5.64 -39.21 27.06
CA PRO A 147 5.42 -37.84 26.64
C PRO A 147 6.67 -37.30 25.89
N LEU A 148 6.44 -36.58 24.80
CA LEU A 148 7.53 -36.02 24.03
C LEU A 148 8.16 -34.83 24.79
N PRO A 149 9.49 -34.70 24.82
CA PRO A 149 10.12 -33.54 25.39
C PRO A 149 9.80 -32.29 24.56
N ARG A 150 9.86 -31.13 25.19
CA ARG A 150 9.79 -29.85 24.49
C ARG A 150 10.98 -29.72 23.55
N ILE A 151 10.70 -29.60 22.26
CA ILE A 151 11.72 -29.48 21.22
C ILE A 151 12.00 -28.01 20.99
N THR A 152 13.28 -27.68 20.83
CA THR A 152 13.75 -26.37 20.38
C THR A 152 14.56 -26.56 19.11
N ILE A 153 14.32 -25.69 18.12
CA ILE A 153 15.03 -25.67 16.85
C ILE A 153 15.80 -24.36 16.82
N ASP A 154 17.13 -24.42 16.63
CA ASP A 154 17.96 -23.21 16.61
C ASP A 154 17.63 -22.36 15.39
N GLN A 155 17.55 -23.01 14.22
CA GLN A 155 17.30 -22.31 12.97
C GLN A 155 16.39 -23.14 12.04
N VAL A 156 15.41 -22.48 11.45
CA VAL A 156 14.62 -22.99 10.32
C VAL A 156 14.88 -22.06 9.13
N VAL A 157 15.36 -22.62 8.04
CA VAL A 157 15.55 -21.91 6.77
C VAL A 157 14.48 -22.41 5.81
N CYS A 158 13.68 -21.50 5.30
CA CYS A 158 12.61 -21.81 4.37
C CYS A 158 12.83 -21.10 3.05
N ASP A 159 12.90 -21.87 1.99
CA ASP A 159 12.99 -21.39 0.63
C ASP A 159 11.60 -21.52 -0.04
N ASN A 160 11.23 -20.54 -0.88
CA ASN A 160 9.97 -20.55 -1.63
C ASN A 160 8.74 -20.72 -0.72
N THR A 161 8.53 -19.78 0.19
CA THR A 161 7.39 -19.82 1.11
C THR A 161 6.29 -18.88 0.62
N THR A 162 5.05 -19.39 0.53
CA THR A 162 3.86 -18.57 0.26
C THR A 162 3.05 -18.39 1.55
N LEU A 163 2.73 -17.15 1.90
CA LEU A 163 1.86 -16.82 3.03
C LEU A 163 0.50 -16.34 2.53
N LEU A 164 -0.54 -17.13 2.77
CA LEU A 164 -1.94 -16.82 2.43
C LEU A 164 -2.70 -16.42 3.68
N ILE A 165 -3.26 -15.21 3.70
CA ILE A 165 -4.08 -14.73 4.82
C ILE A 165 -5.50 -14.53 4.35
N PHE A 166 -6.44 -15.32 4.89
CA PHE A 166 -7.85 -15.27 4.52
C PHE A 166 -8.60 -14.25 5.39
N PRO A 167 -9.29 -13.28 4.79
CA PRO A 167 -10.04 -12.27 5.52
C PRO A 167 -11.30 -12.86 6.17
N LYS A 168 -11.73 -12.28 7.31
CA LYS A 168 -12.97 -12.67 8.00
C LYS A 168 -14.22 -12.49 7.13
N GLN A 169 -14.23 -11.46 6.28
CA GLN A 169 -15.38 -11.13 5.45
C GLN A 169 -15.40 -12.01 4.19
N SER A 170 -16.50 -12.71 3.99
CA SER A 170 -16.76 -13.47 2.76
C SER A 170 -16.67 -12.57 1.53
N GLY A 171 -16.11 -13.07 0.42
CA GLY A 171 -15.96 -12.33 -0.83
C GLY A 171 -14.72 -11.40 -0.92
N LYS A 172 -13.94 -11.23 0.14
CA LYS A 172 -12.62 -10.59 0.04
C LYS A 172 -11.57 -11.60 -0.44
N GLN A 173 -10.68 -11.16 -1.33
CA GLN A 173 -9.55 -11.98 -1.76
C GLN A 173 -8.53 -12.14 -0.62
N PRO A 174 -7.88 -13.30 -0.49
CA PRO A 174 -6.78 -13.48 0.44
C PRO A 174 -5.64 -12.49 0.17
N LEU A 175 -4.86 -12.17 1.20
CA LEU A 175 -3.55 -11.56 1.03
C LEU A 175 -2.58 -12.68 0.67
N ASP A 176 -1.80 -12.46 -0.36
CA ASP A 176 -0.83 -13.40 -0.91
C ASP A 176 0.56 -12.74 -0.88
N PHE A 177 1.51 -13.37 -0.18
CA PHE A 177 2.89 -12.91 -0.06
C PHE A 177 3.83 -14.03 -0.49
N ASP A 178 4.66 -13.73 -1.48
CA ASP A 178 5.71 -14.61 -1.97
C ASP A 178 7.02 -14.29 -1.22
N ILE A 179 7.42 -15.19 -0.33
CA ILE A 179 8.57 -15.05 0.55
C ILE A 179 9.71 -15.92 -0.01
N HIS A 180 10.74 -15.29 -0.57
CA HIS A 180 11.87 -15.98 -1.19
C HIS A 180 12.75 -16.65 -0.15
N ASP A 181 13.09 -15.90 0.91
CA ASP A 181 13.94 -16.36 2.01
C ASP A 181 13.25 -16.06 3.32
N LEU A 182 13.03 -17.10 4.12
CA LEU A 182 12.53 -16.96 5.49
C LEU A 182 13.44 -17.73 6.45
N VAL A 183 14.04 -17.01 7.38
CA VAL A 183 14.87 -17.61 8.43
C VAL A 183 14.22 -17.37 9.78
N LEU A 184 13.91 -18.46 10.49
CA LEU A 184 13.38 -18.43 11.84
C LEU A 184 14.46 -18.90 12.81
N ASN A 185 14.65 -18.20 13.92
CA ASN A 185 15.66 -18.56 14.93
C ASN A 185 15.02 -18.77 16.29
N ASN A 186 15.52 -19.76 17.02
CA ASN A 186 15.06 -20.15 18.37
C ASN A 186 13.57 -20.55 18.40
N VAL A 187 13.14 -21.37 17.44
CA VAL A 187 11.77 -21.86 17.35
C VAL A 187 11.53 -22.89 18.44
N GLY A 188 10.64 -22.58 19.39
CA GLY A 188 10.32 -23.48 20.51
C GLY A 188 8.90 -23.34 21.01
N ALA A 189 8.44 -24.37 21.75
CA ALA A 189 7.08 -24.38 22.27
C ALA A 189 6.81 -23.25 23.26
N GLY A 190 5.77 -22.45 23.00
CA GLY A 190 5.25 -21.41 23.89
C GLY A 190 6.17 -20.20 24.06
N LYS A 191 7.13 -20.01 23.16
CA LYS A 191 8.05 -18.86 23.16
C LYS A 191 7.96 -18.12 21.85
N PRO A 192 8.15 -16.79 21.84
CA PRO A 192 8.34 -16.04 20.62
C PRO A 192 9.67 -16.44 19.96
N PHE A 193 9.74 -16.37 18.64
CA PHE A 193 10.94 -16.62 17.87
C PHE A 193 11.32 -15.40 17.02
N LYS A 194 12.58 -15.28 16.68
CA LYS A 194 13.06 -14.24 15.78
C LYS A 194 12.92 -14.70 14.34
N PHE A 195 12.56 -13.78 13.46
CA PHE A 195 12.51 -14.05 12.03
C PHE A 195 13.24 -12.98 11.22
N ARG A 196 13.64 -13.35 10.02
CA ARG A 196 14.12 -12.49 8.96
C ARG A 196 13.55 -13.01 7.65
N GLY A 197 12.96 -12.13 6.85
CA GLY A 197 12.36 -12.50 5.58
C GLY A 197 12.66 -11.49 4.48
N ASN A 198 12.80 -12.02 3.26
CA ASN A 198 12.85 -11.25 2.02
C ASN A 198 11.67 -11.69 1.17
N LEU A 199 10.84 -10.73 0.76
CA LEU A 199 9.64 -11.04 -0.01
C LEU A 199 9.37 -9.97 -1.07
N THR A 200 8.75 -10.38 -2.16
CA THR A 200 8.24 -9.48 -3.19
C THR A 200 6.79 -9.16 -2.89
N ASN A 201 6.48 -7.87 -2.82
CA ASN A 201 5.10 -7.40 -2.71
C ASN A 201 4.44 -7.42 -4.10
N ALA A 202 3.25 -8.00 -4.20
CA ALA A 202 2.58 -8.15 -5.48
C ALA A 202 2.06 -6.82 -6.06
N LYS A 203 1.64 -5.87 -5.19
CA LYS A 203 1.07 -4.60 -5.65
C LYS A 203 1.09 -3.51 -4.58
N PRO A 204 1.88 -2.43 -4.73
CA PRO A 204 2.85 -2.20 -5.81
C PRO A 204 3.98 -3.22 -5.78
N VAL A 205 4.48 -3.59 -6.95
CA VAL A 205 5.61 -4.54 -7.04
C VAL A 205 6.86 -3.89 -6.49
N GLY A 206 7.57 -4.60 -5.62
CA GLY A 206 8.81 -4.12 -5.00
C GLY A 206 9.29 -5.10 -3.93
N GLU A 207 10.51 -4.90 -3.45
CA GLU A 207 11.20 -5.79 -2.52
C GLU A 207 11.01 -5.34 -1.07
N ILE A 208 10.51 -6.24 -0.22
CA ILE A 208 10.39 -6.03 1.22
C ILE A 208 11.43 -6.91 1.93
N ARG A 209 12.21 -6.28 2.79
CA ARG A 209 13.06 -6.97 3.76
C ARG A 209 12.55 -6.64 5.15
N THR A 210 12.40 -7.68 5.96
CA THR A 210 11.91 -7.51 7.32
C THR A 210 12.63 -8.41 8.30
N ASN A 211 12.77 -7.93 9.51
CA ASN A 211 13.26 -8.73 10.63
C ASN A 211 12.48 -8.37 11.90
N GLY A 212 12.33 -9.35 12.78
CA GLY A 212 11.53 -9.12 13.97
C GLY A 212 11.39 -10.33 14.88
N THR A 213 10.33 -10.27 15.67
CA THR A 213 9.92 -11.33 16.59
C THR A 213 8.45 -11.65 16.37
N PHE A 214 8.11 -12.92 16.36
CA PHE A 214 6.77 -13.43 16.16
C PHE A 214 6.39 -14.41 17.27
N GLY A 215 5.15 -14.35 17.74
CA GLY A 215 4.60 -15.29 18.70
C GLY A 215 4.74 -14.91 20.17
N PRO A 216 4.41 -15.86 21.07
CA PRO A 216 4.09 -17.26 20.76
C PRO A 216 2.81 -17.41 19.93
N TRP A 217 2.82 -18.37 19.00
CA TRP A 217 1.66 -18.64 18.15
C TRP A 217 0.42 -19.00 18.97
N GLN A 218 -0.66 -18.27 18.72
CA GLN A 218 -1.95 -18.50 19.36
C GLN A 218 -2.80 -19.41 18.45
N VAL A 219 -2.89 -20.70 18.81
CA VAL A 219 -3.60 -21.68 17.98
C VAL A 219 -5.10 -21.36 17.88
N ASP A 220 -5.71 -20.97 19.01
CA ASP A 220 -7.14 -20.68 19.09
C ASP A 220 -7.54 -19.33 18.53
N ASP A 221 -6.61 -18.36 18.52
CA ASP A 221 -6.80 -17.01 17.95
C ASP A 221 -5.53 -16.59 17.19
N PRO A 222 -5.28 -17.08 15.98
CA PRO A 222 -4.09 -16.72 15.20
C PRO A 222 -3.93 -15.21 14.99
N GLY A 223 -5.03 -14.46 14.88
CA GLY A 223 -5.03 -13.01 14.76
C GLY A 223 -4.52 -12.28 16.01
N GLY A 224 -4.60 -12.92 17.18
CA GLY A 224 -4.06 -12.43 18.45
C GLY A 224 -2.56 -12.69 18.65
N THR A 225 -1.88 -13.34 17.68
CA THR A 225 -0.45 -13.61 17.77
C THR A 225 0.35 -12.32 17.67
N ALA A 226 1.26 -12.11 18.63
CA ALA A 226 2.10 -10.91 18.69
C ALA A 226 3.12 -10.87 17.56
N VAL A 227 3.35 -9.69 17.02
CA VAL A 227 4.37 -9.40 16.01
C VAL A 227 5.04 -8.07 16.31
N LEU A 228 6.36 -8.03 16.15
CA LEU A 228 7.19 -6.85 16.35
C LEU A 228 8.36 -6.92 15.36
N GLY A 229 8.66 -5.81 14.69
CA GLY A 229 9.80 -5.80 13.78
C GLY A 229 10.00 -4.46 13.10
N GLU A 230 10.91 -4.50 12.13
CA GLU A 230 11.21 -3.40 11.22
C GLU A 230 11.21 -3.90 9.78
N TYR A 231 11.01 -2.99 8.86
CA TYR A 231 11.00 -3.32 7.44
C TYR A 231 11.66 -2.23 6.61
N THR A 232 12.14 -2.63 5.45
CA THR A 232 12.47 -1.76 4.32
C THR A 232 11.71 -2.24 3.09
N PHE A 233 11.16 -1.33 2.33
CA PHE A 233 10.45 -1.58 1.09
C PHE A 233 11.09 -0.74 0.00
N THR A 234 11.69 -1.36 -0.99
CA THR A 234 12.45 -0.69 -2.05
C THR A 234 11.88 -1.01 -3.42
N ASP A 235 12.14 -0.12 -4.37
CA ASP A 235 11.76 -0.29 -5.78
C ASP A 235 10.27 -0.52 -5.99
N ALA A 236 9.43 0.03 -5.11
CA ALA A 236 7.99 -0.13 -5.18
C ALA A 236 7.39 0.70 -6.32
N ASP A 237 7.11 0.05 -7.45
CA ASP A 237 6.52 0.68 -8.63
C ASP A 237 5.04 0.99 -8.41
N LEU A 238 4.70 2.29 -8.32
CA LEU A 238 3.32 2.77 -8.18
C LEU A 238 2.54 2.72 -9.50
N GLY A 239 3.20 2.57 -10.65
CA GLY A 239 2.55 2.57 -11.98
C GLY A 239 1.39 1.58 -12.14
N PRO A 240 1.44 0.35 -11.59
CA PRO A 240 0.31 -0.58 -11.58
C PRO A 240 -0.90 -0.12 -10.75
N LEU A 241 -0.74 0.92 -9.90
CA LEU A 241 -1.85 1.52 -9.14
C LEU A 241 -2.53 2.60 -10.00
N PRO A 242 -3.86 2.52 -10.21
CA PRO A 242 -4.56 3.52 -11.02
C PRO A 242 -4.41 4.94 -10.45
N GLY A 243 -4.01 5.88 -11.30
CA GLY A 243 -4.02 7.31 -11.01
C GLY A 243 -2.79 7.86 -10.30
N VAL A 244 -1.77 7.05 -10.04
CA VAL A 244 -0.49 7.49 -9.48
C VAL A 244 0.66 6.82 -10.21
N ALA A 245 1.84 7.43 -10.19
CA ALA A 245 3.07 6.86 -10.71
C ALA A 245 4.28 7.33 -9.88
N GLY A 246 5.37 6.58 -10.00
CA GLY A 246 6.63 6.84 -9.30
C GLY A 246 7.19 5.56 -8.69
N ILE A 247 8.45 5.61 -8.30
CA ILE A 247 9.12 4.53 -7.55
C ILE A 247 9.21 4.97 -6.09
N LEU A 248 8.60 4.19 -5.21
CA LEU A 248 8.51 4.46 -3.78
C LEU A 248 9.54 3.62 -3.03
N SER A 249 10.21 4.23 -2.08
CA SER A 249 10.96 3.55 -1.02
C SER A 249 10.33 3.86 0.33
N SER A 250 10.29 2.86 1.22
CA SER A 250 9.74 3.02 2.56
C SER A 250 10.59 2.29 3.59
N SER A 251 10.64 2.80 4.80
CA SER A 251 11.20 2.10 5.94
C SER A 251 10.41 2.43 7.20
N GLY A 252 10.37 1.47 8.12
CA GLY A 252 9.61 1.68 9.34
C GLY A 252 9.69 0.54 10.33
N LYS A 253 8.91 0.69 11.39
CA LYS A 253 8.77 -0.30 12.46
C LYS A 253 7.30 -0.65 12.65
N TYR A 254 7.06 -1.85 13.10
CA TYR A 254 5.72 -2.32 13.39
C TYR A 254 5.69 -3.12 14.68
N SER A 255 4.55 -3.06 15.39
CA SER A 255 4.32 -3.79 16.64
C SER A 255 2.84 -3.98 16.89
N GLY A 256 2.50 -5.03 17.63
CA GLY A 256 1.12 -5.32 18.01
C GLY A 256 0.77 -6.79 17.87
N VAL A 257 -0.43 -7.07 17.43
CA VAL A 257 -0.91 -8.41 17.10
C VAL A 257 -1.36 -8.44 15.64
N LEU A 258 -1.37 -9.60 14.99
CA LEU A 258 -1.66 -9.70 13.55
C LEU A 258 -2.94 -8.98 13.10
N GLN A 259 -3.96 -8.94 13.94
CA GLN A 259 -5.22 -8.25 13.65
C GLN A 259 -5.19 -6.74 13.92
N SER A 260 -4.14 -6.23 14.55
CA SER A 260 -3.97 -4.81 14.88
C SER A 260 -2.49 -4.51 15.04
N ILE A 261 -1.84 -4.20 13.93
CA ILE A 261 -0.43 -3.91 13.84
C ILE A 261 -0.28 -2.39 13.73
N ASP A 262 0.33 -1.77 14.71
CA ASP A 262 0.72 -0.36 14.64
C ASP A 262 2.02 -0.24 13.86
N VAL A 263 1.99 0.56 12.79
CA VAL A 263 3.11 0.78 11.87
C VAL A 263 3.47 2.25 11.89
N GLN A 264 4.76 2.55 11.99
CA GLN A 264 5.30 3.90 11.87
C GLN A 264 6.47 3.86 10.91
N GLY A 265 6.54 4.84 10.02
CA GLY A 265 7.60 4.86 9.03
C GLY A 265 7.63 6.12 8.20
N VAL A 266 8.55 6.09 7.25
CA VAL A 266 8.75 7.14 6.26
C VAL A 266 8.65 6.54 4.86
N THR A 267 8.20 7.36 3.89
CA THR A 267 8.28 7.00 2.48
C THR A 267 8.90 8.13 1.67
N ASP A 268 9.64 7.77 0.65
CA ASP A 268 10.22 8.67 -0.33
C ASP A 268 9.83 8.24 -1.73
N THR A 269 9.27 9.17 -2.50
CA THR A 269 8.91 8.96 -3.90
C THR A 269 9.43 10.15 -4.70
N PRO A 270 10.69 10.13 -5.16
CA PRO A 270 11.31 11.27 -5.84
C PRO A 270 10.58 11.73 -7.10
N GLY A 271 9.92 10.81 -7.78
CA GLY A 271 9.19 11.04 -9.04
C GLY A 271 7.69 10.80 -8.91
N PHE A 272 7.07 11.16 -7.80
CA PHE A 272 5.62 11.02 -7.63
C PHE A 272 4.83 11.87 -8.63
N SER A 273 3.82 11.30 -9.26
CA SER A 273 2.90 12.05 -10.13
C SER A 273 1.49 11.48 -10.04
N ILE A 274 0.50 12.34 -10.37
CA ILE A 274 -0.88 11.91 -10.60
C ILE A 274 -1.04 11.66 -12.09
N ASP A 275 -1.21 10.40 -12.47
CA ASP A 275 -1.34 9.98 -13.87
C ASP A 275 -2.81 10.14 -14.35
N PRO A 276 -3.08 10.67 -15.54
CA PRO A 276 -2.14 11.11 -16.60
C PRO A 276 -1.82 12.61 -16.57
N VAL A 277 -2.28 13.36 -15.58
CA VAL A 277 -2.36 14.84 -15.64
C VAL A 277 -1.18 15.56 -14.97
N GLY A 278 -0.58 14.94 -13.94
CA GLY A 278 0.45 15.56 -13.11
C GLY A 278 1.85 15.49 -13.70
N ARG A 279 2.73 16.36 -13.19
CA ARG A 279 4.17 16.30 -13.35
C ARG A 279 4.80 15.48 -12.24
N ALA A 280 5.91 14.81 -12.53
CA ALA A 280 6.71 14.13 -11.52
C ALA A 280 7.34 15.14 -10.54
N VAL A 281 7.10 14.98 -9.25
CA VAL A 281 7.57 15.82 -8.15
C VAL A 281 8.03 14.96 -6.96
N PRO A 282 8.96 15.45 -6.13
CA PRO A 282 9.33 14.73 -4.92
C PRO A 282 8.20 14.79 -3.89
N LEU A 283 7.89 13.60 -3.33
CA LEU A 283 6.97 13.42 -2.23
C LEU A 283 7.65 12.64 -1.12
N HIS A 284 7.75 13.25 0.05
CA HIS A 284 8.20 12.61 1.29
C HIS A 284 7.03 12.48 2.25
N THR A 285 6.87 11.34 2.93
CA THR A 285 5.83 11.20 3.96
C THR A 285 6.37 10.57 5.25
N GLU A 286 5.92 11.10 6.36
CA GLU A 286 6.02 10.47 7.68
C GLU A 286 4.63 9.96 8.07
N PHE A 287 4.51 8.69 8.37
CA PHE A 287 3.20 8.12 8.64
C PHE A 287 3.16 7.26 9.90
N SER A 288 1.96 7.21 10.46
CA SER A 288 1.55 6.25 11.47
C SER A 288 0.22 5.65 11.03
N ALA A 289 0.09 4.34 11.16
CA ALA A 289 -1.11 3.62 10.74
C ALA A 289 -1.34 2.40 11.62
N THR A 290 -2.59 1.99 11.74
CA THR A 290 -2.96 0.67 12.27
C THR A 290 -3.41 -0.20 11.10
N VAL A 291 -2.77 -1.35 10.94
CA VAL A 291 -3.02 -2.31 9.86
C VAL A 291 -3.64 -3.57 10.45
N ASP A 292 -4.77 -3.99 9.94
CA ASP A 292 -5.29 -5.33 10.20
C ASP A 292 -4.59 -6.32 9.24
N GLY A 293 -3.56 -7.00 9.74
CA GLY A 293 -2.77 -7.96 8.96
C GLY A 293 -3.58 -9.17 8.50
N THR A 294 -4.80 -9.38 9.02
CA THR A 294 -5.66 -10.50 8.63
C THR A 294 -6.52 -10.19 7.39
N ASN A 295 -6.67 -8.91 7.01
CA ASN A 295 -7.49 -8.52 5.87
C ASN A 295 -6.90 -7.37 5.04
N GLY A 296 -5.82 -6.72 5.51
CA GLY A 296 -5.14 -5.62 4.85
C GLY A 296 -5.83 -4.26 4.99
N ASP A 297 -6.87 -4.13 5.82
CA ASP A 297 -7.48 -2.85 6.09
C ASP A 297 -6.50 -1.96 6.87
N THR A 298 -6.32 -0.73 6.42
CA THR A 298 -5.34 0.21 6.96
C THR A 298 -6.04 1.49 7.40
N TYR A 299 -5.81 1.88 8.63
CA TYR A 299 -6.31 3.11 9.23
C TYR A 299 -5.14 4.07 9.43
N LEU A 300 -5.15 5.16 8.66
CA LEU A 300 -4.10 6.17 8.70
C LEU A 300 -4.40 7.15 9.83
N HIS A 301 -3.50 7.23 10.79
CA HIS A 301 -3.41 8.34 11.73
C HIS A 301 -2.86 9.57 10.99
N PRO A 302 -2.69 10.74 11.60
CA PRO A 302 -2.16 11.88 10.86
C PRO A 302 -0.84 11.55 10.16
N VAL A 303 -0.90 11.50 8.83
CA VAL A 303 0.24 11.36 7.94
C VAL A 303 0.69 12.75 7.55
N ARG A 304 1.98 13.07 7.73
CA ARG A 304 2.59 14.30 7.26
C ARG A 304 3.26 14.04 5.92
N ALA A 305 2.89 14.80 4.93
CA ALA A 305 3.46 14.72 3.59
C ALA A 305 4.13 16.05 3.24
N THR A 306 5.34 15.99 2.73
CA THR A 306 6.06 17.14 2.14
C THR A 306 6.10 16.96 0.64
N LEU A 307 5.36 17.82 -0.06
CA LEU A 307 5.30 17.88 -1.51
C LEU A 307 6.11 19.08 -1.98
N ILE A 308 7.29 18.86 -2.54
CA ILE A 308 8.26 19.89 -2.90
C ILE A 308 8.63 20.75 -1.67
N ARG A 309 7.84 21.77 -1.35
CA ARG A 309 8.03 22.70 -0.20
C ARG A 309 6.76 22.88 0.62
N SER A 310 5.70 22.20 0.25
CA SER A 310 4.37 22.31 0.87
C SER A 310 4.10 21.16 1.82
N GLU A 311 3.62 21.48 3.02
CA GLU A 311 3.19 20.46 3.99
C GLU A 311 1.71 20.15 3.81
N ILE A 312 1.39 18.88 3.83
CA ILE A 312 0.03 18.35 3.72
C ILE A 312 -0.14 17.33 4.85
N THR A 313 -1.27 17.39 5.53
CA THR A 313 -1.63 16.37 6.52
C THR A 313 -2.86 15.62 6.03
N ALA A 314 -2.81 14.29 6.11
CA ALA A 314 -3.93 13.42 5.76
C ALA A 314 -4.20 12.42 6.88
N LYS A 315 -5.47 12.08 7.11
CA LYS A 315 -5.90 11.00 8.00
C LYS A 315 -7.09 10.29 7.37
N GLY A 316 -7.29 9.02 7.69
CA GLY A 316 -8.43 8.29 7.15
C GLY A 316 -8.19 6.79 7.04
N SER A 317 -8.68 6.16 5.98
CA SER A 317 -8.60 4.71 5.84
C SER A 317 -8.48 4.26 4.39
N VAL A 318 -7.85 3.10 4.23
CA VAL A 318 -7.74 2.34 2.98
C VAL A 318 -8.26 0.94 3.29
N VAL A 319 -9.50 0.64 2.92
CA VAL A 319 -10.18 -0.59 3.31
C VAL A 319 -10.67 -1.38 2.10
N ARG A 320 -10.61 -2.70 2.18
CA ARG A 320 -11.16 -3.57 1.15
C ARG A 320 -12.68 -3.67 1.30
N VAL A 321 -13.40 -3.58 0.19
CA VAL A 321 -14.85 -3.79 0.15
C VAL A 321 -15.14 -5.19 -0.38
N PRO A 322 -16.02 -5.98 0.28
CA PRO A 322 -16.43 -7.30 -0.21
C PRO A 322 -16.90 -7.25 -1.67
N GLU A 323 -16.60 -8.28 -2.44
CA GLU A 323 -17.02 -8.47 -3.83
C GLU A 323 -16.57 -7.41 -4.84
N LYS A 324 -15.77 -6.42 -4.40
CA LYS A 324 -15.22 -5.36 -5.28
C LYS A 324 -13.70 -5.46 -5.37
N GLN A 325 -13.19 -5.28 -6.57
CA GLN A 325 -11.74 -5.16 -6.78
C GLN A 325 -11.24 -3.78 -6.36
N GLY A 326 -10.14 -3.75 -5.59
CA GLY A 326 -9.52 -2.53 -5.10
C GLY A 326 -9.98 -2.14 -3.69
N HIS A 327 -9.63 -0.93 -3.29
CA HIS A 327 -9.87 -0.41 -1.95
C HIS A 327 -10.78 0.81 -2.00
N LEU A 328 -11.62 0.97 -0.99
CA LEU A 328 -12.25 2.24 -0.66
C LEU A 328 -11.23 3.07 0.12
N ILE A 329 -10.85 4.21 -0.44
CA ILE A 329 -9.96 5.17 0.22
C ILE A 329 -10.81 6.34 0.68
N THR A 330 -10.71 6.68 1.96
CA THR A 330 -11.36 7.86 2.54
C THR A 330 -10.30 8.64 3.30
N LEU A 331 -10.05 9.89 2.89
CA LEU A 331 -9.06 10.75 3.53
C LEU A 331 -9.65 12.12 3.84
N ASP A 332 -9.36 12.64 5.02
CA ASP A 332 -9.47 14.04 5.35
C ASP A 332 -8.09 14.69 5.14
N VAL A 333 -8.00 15.64 4.23
CA VAL A 333 -6.75 16.27 3.80
C VAL A 333 -6.75 17.74 4.16
N VAL A 334 -5.68 18.20 4.78
CA VAL A 334 -5.47 19.59 5.14
C VAL A 334 -4.08 20.04 4.66
N ALA A 335 -4.02 21.16 3.95
CA ALA A 335 -2.78 21.77 3.51
C ALA A 335 -2.77 23.25 3.95
N PRO A 336 -2.26 23.55 5.15
CA PRO A 336 -2.22 24.91 5.68
C PRO A 336 -1.05 25.67 5.05
N ARG A 337 -1.32 26.87 4.51
CA ARG A 337 -0.31 27.75 3.90
C ARG A 337 0.61 27.03 2.89
N ALA A 338 0.08 26.03 2.18
CA ALA A 338 0.81 25.35 1.11
C ALA A 338 1.07 26.33 -0.04
N ARG A 339 2.09 26.06 -0.84
CA ARG A 339 2.36 26.83 -2.05
C ARG A 339 1.44 26.33 -3.17
N LEU A 340 0.65 27.21 -3.72
CA LEU A 340 -0.29 26.87 -4.77
C LEU A 340 0.42 26.27 -5.99
N GLU A 341 1.59 26.79 -6.34
CA GLU A 341 2.43 26.27 -7.43
C GLU A 341 2.84 24.80 -7.22
N ASP A 342 3.13 24.39 -5.98
CA ASP A 342 3.49 23.01 -5.68
C ASP A 342 2.29 22.06 -5.92
N LEU A 343 1.08 22.46 -5.50
CA LEU A 343 -0.13 21.70 -5.73
C LEU A 343 -0.55 21.65 -7.22
N LEU A 344 -0.35 22.75 -7.95
CA LEU A 344 -0.65 22.83 -9.37
C LEU A 344 0.22 21.86 -10.20
N HIS A 345 1.44 21.54 -9.77
CA HIS A 345 2.26 20.52 -10.42
C HIS A 345 1.62 19.13 -10.40
N LEU A 346 0.76 18.81 -9.43
CA LEU A 346 -0.01 17.56 -9.41
C LEU A 346 -1.15 17.56 -10.44
N ALA A 347 -1.62 18.74 -10.86
CA ALA A 347 -2.77 18.89 -11.74
C ALA A 347 -2.40 19.22 -13.20
N THR A 348 -1.12 19.51 -13.49
CA THR A 348 -0.68 19.90 -14.84
C THR A 348 0.74 19.42 -15.15
N LYS A 349 0.97 19.10 -16.42
CA LYS A 349 2.31 18.77 -16.96
C LYS A 349 3.15 20.00 -17.25
N SER A 350 2.59 21.20 -17.13
CA SER A 350 3.33 22.45 -17.37
C SER A 350 4.52 22.60 -16.43
N THR A 351 5.64 23.05 -16.97
CA THR A 351 6.84 23.36 -16.18
C THR A 351 6.69 24.66 -15.39
N GLN A 352 5.85 25.58 -15.87
CA GLN A 352 5.55 26.83 -15.19
C GLN A 352 4.09 26.81 -14.69
N PRO A 353 3.87 26.90 -13.38
CA PRO A 353 2.52 27.03 -12.84
C PRO A 353 1.90 28.36 -13.31
N MET A 354 0.61 28.32 -13.64
CA MET A 354 -0.11 29.50 -14.10
C MET A 354 -0.24 30.57 -13.02
N MET A 355 -0.22 30.17 -11.77
CA MET A 355 -0.42 31.02 -10.60
C MET A 355 0.45 30.54 -9.44
N SER A 356 0.91 31.47 -8.63
CA SER A 356 1.56 31.24 -7.35
C SER A 356 0.79 31.93 -6.22
N GLY A 357 1.01 31.51 -4.99
CA GLY A 357 0.38 32.08 -3.80
C GLY A 357 0.40 31.10 -2.64
N LEU A 358 -0.16 31.51 -1.52
CA LEU A 358 -0.34 30.63 -0.35
C LEU A 358 -1.79 30.14 -0.31
N VAL A 359 -1.96 28.81 -0.23
CA VAL A 359 -3.29 28.19 -0.19
C VAL A 359 -3.51 27.46 1.13
N ASN A 360 -4.63 27.71 1.76
CA ASN A 360 -5.20 26.89 2.80
C ASN A 360 -6.25 25.98 2.15
N LEU A 361 -6.02 24.67 2.17
CA LEU A 361 -6.92 23.69 1.59
C LEU A 361 -7.41 22.73 2.67
N LYS A 362 -8.71 22.48 2.70
CA LYS A 362 -9.31 21.38 3.46
C LYS A 362 -10.24 20.63 2.53
N THR A 363 -10.08 19.32 2.45
CA THR A 363 -10.95 18.52 1.59
C THR A 363 -11.10 17.11 2.14
N LYS A 364 -12.30 16.57 2.00
CA LYS A 364 -12.60 15.16 2.16
C LYS A 364 -12.50 14.48 0.81
N MET A 365 -11.67 13.46 0.73
CA MET A 365 -11.46 12.66 -0.47
C MET A 365 -12.06 11.27 -0.28
N ILE A 366 -12.85 10.82 -1.23
CA ILE A 366 -13.38 9.46 -1.29
C ILE A 366 -13.04 8.89 -2.67
N LEU A 367 -12.30 7.78 -2.69
CA LEU A 367 -12.01 7.03 -3.91
C LEU A 367 -12.63 5.63 -3.80
N PRO A 368 -13.77 5.38 -4.45
CA PRO A 368 -14.41 4.07 -4.45
C PRO A 368 -13.56 3.00 -5.15
N PRO A 369 -13.68 1.71 -4.76
CA PRO A 369 -13.05 0.59 -5.45
C PRO A 369 -13.60 0.44 -6.88
N GLY A 370 -12.97 -0.45 -7.68
CA GLY A 370 -13.42 -0.81 -9.03
C GLY A 370 -12.54 -0.29 -10.14
N LYS A 371 -12.79 -0.79 -11.36
CA LYS A 371 -11.95 -0.57 -12.56
C LYS A 371 -12.17 0.77 -13.28
N VAL A 372 -13.17 1.55 -12.87
CA VAL A 372 -13.46 2.87 -13.46
C VAL A 372 -12.25 3.79 -13.24
N LYS A 373 -11.96 4.65 -14.23
CA LYS A 373 -10.85 5.61 -14.16
C LYS A 373 -10.96 6.48 -12.90
N VAL A 374 -9.84 6.78 -12.27
CA VAL A 374 -9.79 7.51 -10.99
C VAL A 374 -10.53 8.84 -11.06
N LEU A 375 -10.31 9.64 -12.11
CA LEU A 375 -10.96 10.95 -12.26
C LEU A 375 -12.49 10.87 -12.35
N ASP A 376 -13.04 9.75 -12.83
CA ASP A 376 -14.50 9.60 -12.98
C ASP A 376 -15.18 9.14 -11.69
N LYS A 377 -14.45 8.47 -10.78
CA LYS A 377 -14.98 7.96 -9.52
C LYS A 377 -14.53 8.73 -8.28
N LEU A 378 -13.52 9.60 -8.43
CA LEU A 378 -13.02 10.43 -7.34
C LEU A 378 -14.10 11.41 -6.89
N VAL A 379 -14.36 11.43 -5.59
CA VAL A 379 -15.24 12.39 -4.94
C VAL A 379 -14.40 13.27 -4.03
N LEU A 380 -14.45 14.58 -4.24
CA LEU A 380 -13.89 15.57 -3.34
C LEU A 380 -15.01 16.48 -2.82
N ASP A 381 -14.88 16.91 -1.58
CA ASP A 381 -15.74 17.94 -0.97
C ASP A 381 -14.84 18.80 -0.08
N GLY A 382 -14.71 20.07 -0.39
CA GLY A 382 -13.72 20.89 0.28
C GLY A 382 -13.88 22.38 0.07
N GLU A 383 -12.98 23.09 0.77
CA GLU A 383 -12.83 24.52 0.74
C GLU A 383 -11.36 24.90 0.55
N PHE A 384 -11.13 26.02 -0.10
CA PHE A 384 -9.80 26.57 -0.25
C PHE A 384 -9.82 28.10 -0.13
N ASP A 385 -8.70 28.63 0.33
CA ASP A 385 -8.43 30.05 0.40
C ASP A 385 -7.01 30.31 -0.09
N VAL A 386 -6.86 31.07 -1.16
CA VAL A 386 -5.57 31.49 -1.73
C VAL A 386 -5.35 32.95 -1.42
N SER A 387 -4.29 33.24 -0.71
CA SER A 387 -3.79 34.60 -0.47
C SER A 387 -2.56 34.88 -1.32
N ASP A 388 -2.30 36.16 -1.58
CA ASP A 388 -1.15 36.63 -2.36
C ASP A 388 -1.05 35.96 -3.75
N ALA A 389 -2.19 35.73 -4.37
CA ALA A 389 -2.28 35.09 -5.67
C ALA A 389 -1.67 35.97 -6.77
N ARG A 390 -0.68 35.44 -7.49
CA ARG A 390 0.02 36.11 -8.60
C ARG A 390 0.02 35.22 -9.83
N PHE A 391 -0.40 35.77 -10.95
CA PHE A 391 -0.35 35.06 -12.23
C PHE A 391 1.07 35.12 -12.82
N ALA A 392 1.50 34.00 -13.41
CA ALA A 392 2.83 33.91 -14.03
C ALA A 392 2.95 34.79 -15.28
N SER A 393 1.89 34.88 -16.11
CA SER A 393 1.85 35.68 -17.32
C SER A 393 1.87 37.17 -16.98
N SER A 394 2.84 37.94 -17.55
CA SER A 394 2.89 39.40 -17.44
C SER A 394 1.65 40.05 -18.02
N ASP A 395 1.18 39.58 -19.18
CA ASP A 395 -0.03 40.10 -19.85
C ASP A 395 -1.27 39.98 -18.96
N VAL A 396 -1.44 38.84 -18.25
CA VAL A 396 -2.52 38.66 -17.29
C VAL A 396 -2.39 39.60 -16.10
N ARG A 397 -1.18 39.76 -15.56
CA ARG A 397 -0.94 40.69 -14.44
C ARG A 397 -1.24 42.15 -14.83
N ASP A 398 -0.80 42.57 -16.02
CA ASP A 398 -1.02 43.94 -16.50
C ASP A 398 -2.51 44.20 -16.74
N LYS A 399 -3.21 43.26 -17.34
CA LYS A 399 -4.69 43.32 -17.50
C LYS A 399 -5.40 43.38 -16.16
N LEU A 400 -4.95 42.60 -15.18
CA LEU A 400 -5.53 42.55 -13.83
C LEU A 400 -5.26 43.87 -13.07
N ALA A 401 -4.05 44.40 -13.15
CA ALA A 401 -3.70 45.68 -12.57
C ALA A 401 -4.51 46.82 -13.22
N SER A 402 -4.64 46.82 -14.54
CA SER A 402 -5.50 47.75 -15.26
C SER A 402 -6.96 47.64 -14.81
N PHE A 403 -7.48 46.41 -14.70
CA PHE A 403 -8.83 46.19 -14.21
C PHE A 403 -9.02 46.69 -12.77
N SER A 404 -8.05 46.48 -11.88
CA SER A 404 -8.06 46.97 -10.50
C SER A 404 -8.10 48.51 -10.46
N ARG A 405 -7.29 49.21 -11.27
CA ARG A 405 -7.32 50.69 -11.38
C ARG A 405 -8.69 51.20 -11.80
N HIS A 406 -9.29 50.59 -12.84
CA HIS A 406 -10.63 50.95 -13.26
C HIS A 406 -11.67 50.71 -12.17
N ALA A 407 -11.54 49.61 -11.45
CA ALA A 407 -12.43 49.25 -10.36
C ALA A 407 -12.34 50.17 -9.13
N LEU A 408 -11.15 50.76 -8.91
CA LEU A 408 -10.93 51.82 -7.91
C LEU A 408 -11.43 53.20 -8.38
N GLY A 409 -11.70 53.34 -9.67
CA GLY A 409 -12.06 54.66 -10.26
C GLY A 409 -10.86 55.55 -10.60
N GLU A 410 -9.67 54.97 -10.64
CA GLU A 410 -8.38 55.64 -10.91
C GLU A 410 -7.69 55.08 -12.17
N PRO A 411 -8.33 55.09 -13.34
CA PRO A 411 -7.84 54.41 -14.54
C PRO A 411 -6.48 54.93 -15.03
N ASP A 412 -6.21 56.21 -14.81
CA ASP A 412 -5.00 56.89 -15.28
C ASP A 412 -3.85 56.91 -14.24
N ASN A 413 -4.07 56.40 -13.04
CA ASN A 413 -3.06 56.36 -11.98
C ASN A 413 -2.24 55.06 -12.07
N PRO A 414 -0.95 55.13 -12.50
CA PRO A 414 -0.12 53.93 -12.65
C PRO A 414 0.21 53.24 -11.30
N ASP A 415 0.17 54.01 -10.19
CA ASP A 415 0.48 53.51 -8.85
C ASP A 415 -0.74 52.89 -8.14
N ALA A 416 -1.96 53.16 -8.64
CA ALA A 416 -3.18 52.52 -8.16
C ALA A 416 -3.35 51.14 -8.78
N GLY A 417 -3.90 50.26 -8.02
CA GLY A 417 -4.15 48.88 -8.44
C GLY A 417 -2.97 47.90 -8.19
N SER A 418 -3.27 46.70 -7.81
CA SER A 418 -2.31 45.69 -7.49
C SER A 418 -2.60 44.43 -8.34
N ALA A 419 -1.53 43.69 -8.66
CA ALA A 419 -1.64 42.35 -9.25
C ALA A 419 -1.85 41.26 -8.20
N ILE A 420 -1.89 41.62 -6.91
CA ILE A 420 -2.17 40.70 -5.81
C ILE A 420 -3.67 40.45 -5.73
N SER A 421 -4.06 39.23 -5.70
CA SER A 421 -5.46 38.80 -5.66
C SER A 421 -5.70 37.71 -4.63
N GLY A 422 -6.92 37.62 -4.13
CA GLY A 422 -7.42 36.54 -3.31
C GLY A 422 -8.38 35.67 -4.11
N LEU A 423 -8.36 34.37 -3.83
CA LEU A 423 -9.30 33.42 -4.43
C LEU A 423 -9.75 32.46 -3.34
N HIS A 424 -11.03 32.42 -3.02
CA HIS A 424 -11.57 31.45 -2.08
C HIS A 424 -12.84 30.80 -2.60
N GLY A 425 -13.11 29.57 -2.18
CA GLY A 425 -14.30 28.88 -2.61
C GLY A 425 -14.52 27.53 -1.96
N ASN A 426 -15.76 27.08 -2.08
CA ASN A 426 -16.16 25.71 -1.76
C ASN A 426 -16.36 24.95 -3.05
N PHE A 427 -15.86 23.72 -3.09
CA PHE A 427 -15.94 22.90 -4.29
C PHE A 427 -16.36 21.47 -3.97
N THR A 428 -17.02 20.85 -4.94
CA THR A 428 -17.25 19.40 -4.95
C THR A 428 -16.79 18.84 -6.29
N LEU A 429 -16.07 17.72 -6.28
CA LEU A 429 -15.75 16.95 -7.49
C LEU A 429 -16.56 15.67 -7.50
N ARG A 430 -17.32 15.43 -8.55
CA ARG A 430 -18.04 14.18 -8.80
C ARG A 430 -18.10 13.92 -10.32
N ASN A 431 -17.89 12.66 -10.72
CA ASN A 431 -17.97 12.24 -12.14
C ASN A 431 -17.09 13.10 -13.07
N GLY A 432 -15.91 13.50 -12.61
CA GLY A 432 -15.01 14.35 -13.40
C GLY A 432 -15.45 15.80 -13.54
N MET A 433 -16.46 16.27 -12.81
CA MET A 433 -16.96 17.63 -12.81
C MET A 433 -16.76 18.29 -11.46
N ILE A 434 -16.07 19.42 -11.44
CA ILE A 434 -15.94 20.28 -10.26
C ILE A 434 -17.12 21.27 -10.28
N THR A 435 -17.86 21.33 -9.17
CA THR A 435 -18.91 22.32 -8.95
C THR A 435 -18.47 23.27 -7.86
N PHE A 436 -18.51 24.54 -8.11
CA PHE A 436 -18.28 25.62 -7.14
C PHE A 436 -19.62 26.22 -6.76
N LYS A 437 -20.01 26.10 -5.50
CA LYS A 437 -21.22 26.74 -4.97
C LYS A 437 -20.97 28.20 -4.60
N ARG A 438 -19.73 28.56 -4.37
CA ARG A 438 -19.26 29.92 -4.15
C ARG A 438 -17.80 29.96 -4.48
N LEU A 439 -17.46 30.74 -5.50
CA LEU A 439 -16.10 31.03 -5.90
C LEU A 439 -15.94 32.54 -5.88
N THR A 440 -15.13 33.07 -5.00
CA THR A 440 -14.90 34.52 -4.88
C THR A 440 -13.48 34.83 -5.30
N PHE A 441 -13.34 35.69 -6.27
CA PHE A 441 -12.06 36.25 -6.71
C PHE A 441 -12.04 37.75 -6.37
N SER A 442 -11.00 38.20 -5.70
CA SER A 442 -10.88 39.58 -5.26
C SER A 442 -9.57 40.22 -5.71
N VAL A 443 -9.67 41.44 -6.19
CA VAL A 443 -8.54 42.36 -6.42
C VAL A 443 -8.87 43.67 -5.74
N PRO A 444 -7.90 44.56 -5.47
CA PRO A 444 -8.20 45.88 -4.96
C PRO A 444 -9.24 46.60 -5.86
N GLY A 445 -10.31 47.09 -5.23
CA GLY A 445 -11.42 47.78 -5.91
C GLY A 445 -12.47 46.87 -6.55
N ALA A 446 -12.30 45.51 -6.61
CA ALA A 446 -13.29 44.63 -7.21
C ALA A 446 -13.37 43.25 -6.54
N VAL A 447 -14.58 42.76 -6.49
CA VAL A 447 -14.91 41.36 -6.04
C VAL A 447 -15.82 40.71 -7.06
N ILE A 448 -15.45 39.51 -7.49
CA ILE A 448 -16.24 38.67 -8.40
C ILE A 448 -16.72 37.46 -7.61
N ASN A 449 -18.01 37.24 -7.55
CA ASN A 449 -18.63 36.06 -6.97
C ASN A 449 -19.21 35.22 -8.10
N LEU A 450 -18.81 33.96 -8.17
CA LEU A 450 -19.21 33.02 -9.19
C LEU A 450 -19.79 31.75 -8.56
N ASP A 451 -20.79 31.19 -9.22
CA ASP A 451 -21.27 29.84 -9.04
C ASP A 451 -21.18 29.12 -10.39
N GLY A 452 -20.79 27.86 -10.41
CA GLY A 452 -20.67 27.19 -11.71
C GLY A 452 -19.92 25.88 -11.66
N THR A 453 -19.60 25.41 -12.85
CA THR A 453 -18.96 24.10 -13.03
C THR A 453 -17.73 24.19 -13.95
N TYR A 454 -16.79 23.26 -13.68
CA TYR A 454 -15.64 23.00 -14.53
C TYR A 454 -15.52 21.50 -14.79
N ALA A 455 -15.59 21.10 -16.05
CA ALA A 455 -15.39 19.72 -16.46
C ALA A 455 -13.91 19.41 -16.62
N LEU A 456 -13.39 18.42 -15.87
CA LEU A 456 -11.98 17.99 -15.97
C LEU A 456 -11.65 17.36 -17.33
N ARG A 457 -12.67 16.79 -18.00
CA ARG A 457 -12.57 16.33 -19.38
C ARG A 457 -13.16 17.38 -20.31
N GLY A 458 -12.42 17.73 -21.36
CA GLY A 458 -12.83 18.76 -22.31
C GLY A 458 -12.72 20.18 -21.77
N GLU A 459 -12.36 20.34 -20.50
CA GLU A 459 -12.01 21.62 -19.85
C GLU A 459 -13.09 22.71 -20.01
N ALA A 460 -14.36 22.28 -20.08
CA ALA A 460 -15.49 23.18 -20.25
C ALA A 460 -15.77 23.99 -18.98
N LEU A 461 -16.02 25.27 -19.17
CA LEU A 461 -16.37 26.25 -18.16
C LEU A 461 -17.85 26.64 -18.31
N ASP A 462 -18.58 26.70 -17.20
CA ASP A 462 -19.94 27.21 -17.13
C ASP A 462 -20.16 27.89 -15.77
N PHE A 463 -19.90 29.21 -15.72
CA PHE A 463 -20.02 30.01 -14.51
C PHE A 463 -20.95 31.21 -14.74
N THR A 464 -21.71 31.50 -13.71
CA THR A 464 -22.55 32.71 -13.63
C THR A 464 -22.27 33.42 -12.32
N GLY A 465 -22.44 34.74 -12.31
CA GLY A 465 -22.25 35.49 -11.07
C GLY A 465 -22.30 36.99 -11.23
N GLU A 466 -21.67 37.67 -10.26
CA GLU A 466 -21.73 39.12 -10.16
C GLU A 466 -20.33 39.69 -9.93
N LEU A 467 -20.00 40.71 -10.68
CA LEU A 467 -18.84 41.58 -10.47
C LEU A 467 -19.30 42.79 -9.69
N ARG A 468 -18.69 43.03 -8.52
CA ARG A 468 -18.88 44.23 -7.72
C ARG A 468 -17.60 45.09 -7.77
N MET A 469 -17.71 46.35 -8.11
CA MET A 469 -16.61 47.29 -8.11
C MET A 469 -16.89 48.44 -7.15
N GLU A 470 -15.85 49.02 -6.54
CA GLU A 470 -15.97 50.16 -5.65
C GLU A 470 -16.33 51.43 -6.42
N ALA A 471 -15.75 51.59 -7.60
CA ALA A 471 -16.00 52.74 -8.47
C ALA A 471 -17.40 52.70 -9.10
N LYS A 472 -17.98 53.86 -9.32
CA LYS A 472 -19.15 54.02 -10.18
C LYS A 472 -18.76 53.84 -11.63
N LEU A 473 -19.69 53.44 -12.49
CA LEU A 473 -19.45 53.18 -13.91
C LEU A 473 -18.83 54.41 -14.61
N SER A 474 -19.25 55.61 -14.25
CA SER A 474 -18.70 56.87 -14.79
C SER A 474 -17.24 57.13 -14.40
N GLN A 475 -16.77 56.62 -13.27
CA GLN A 475 -15.39 56.75 -12.77
C GLN A 475 -14.42 55.76 -13.44
N MET A 476 -14.96 54.72 -14.07
CA MET A 476 -14.12 53.68 -14.70
C MET A 476 -13.52 54.10 -16.04
N VAL A 477 -13.95 55.21 -16.59
CA VAL A 477 -13.49 55.71 -17.89
C VAL A 477 -13.10 57.18 -17.79
N SER A 478 -12.04 57.56 -18.50
CA SER A 478 -11.55 58.91 -18.52
C SER A 478 -12.21 59.77 -19.62
N GLY A 479 -12.25 61.08 -19.41
CA GLY A 479 -12.67 62.04 -20.43
C GLY A 479 -14.18 62.17 -20.63
N LYS A 480 -14.59 62.66 -21.82
CA LYS A 480 -16.02 62.96 -22.13
C LYS A 480 -16.99 61.77 -21.96
N LYS A 481 -16.51 60.53 -22.09
CA LYS A 481 -17.32 59.31 -21.91
C LYS A 481 -17.76 59.15 -20.46
N SER A 482 -16.96 59.57 -19.48
CA SER A 482 -17.30 59.53 -18.05
C SER A 482 -18.56 60.34 -17.74
N PHE A 483 -18.72 61.54 -18.40
CA PHE A 483 -19.86 62.39 -18.17
C PHE A 483 -21.19 61.74 -18.60
N PHE A 484 -21.22 61.05 -19.75
CA PHE A 484 -22.41 60.36 -20.21
C PHE A 484 -22.78 59.12 -19.36
N LEU A 485 -21.81 58.48 -18.76
CA LEU A 485 -22.05 57.32 -17.90
C LEU A 485 -22.57 57.68 -16.50
N LYS A 486 -22.39 58.92 -16.02
CA LYS A 486 -22.95 59.43 -14.76
C LYS A 486 -24.47 59.28 -14.68
N ALA A 487 -25.17 59.45 -15.80
CA ALA A 487 -26.62 59.37 -15.86
C ALA A 487 -27.15 57.95 -15.62
N VAL A 488 -26.30 56.93 -15.79
CA VAL A 488 -26.69 55.51 -15.67
C VAL A 488 -26.13 54.84 -14.40
N ASP A 489 -25.23 55.52 -13.69
CA ASP A 489 -24.66 55.04 -12.42
C ASP A 489 -25.74 54.52 -11.42
N PRO A 490 -26.90 55.22 -11.23
CA PRO A 490 -27.92 54.77 -10.28
C PRO A 490 -28.50 53.39 -10.56
N PHE A 491 -28.49 52.97 -11.84
CA PHE A 491 -29.05 51.64 -12.25
C PHE A 491 -28.14 50.48 -11.86
N PHE A 492 -26.84 50.73 -11.67
CA PHE A 492 -25.84 49.73 -11.32
C PHE A 492 -25.31 49.86 -9.89
N SER A 493 -25.76 50.88 -9.14
CA SER A 493 -25.33 51.08 -7.74
C SER A 493 -26.37 50.54 -6.77
N LYS A 494 -25.98 49.64 -5.88
CA LYS A 494 -26.66 49.42 -4.60
C LYS A 494 -26.12 50.42 -3.57
N ARG A 495 -26.95 50.84 -2.60
CA ARG A 495 -26.57 51.77 -1.53
C ARG A 495 -25.22 51.35 -0.93
N GLY A 496 -24.18 52.18 -1.13
CA GLY A 496 -22.83 52.00 -0.58
C GLY A 496 -21.94 50.97 -1.29
N ALA A 497 -22.28 50.48 -2.52
CA ALA A 497 -21.63 49.34 -3.13
C ALA A 497 -21.01 49.54 -4.52
N GLY A 498 -20.86 50.80 -4.99
CA GLY A 498 -20.24 51.05 -6.33
C GLY A 498 -21.07 50.44 -7.48
N THR A 499 -20.41 49.79 -8.46
CA THR A 499 -21.04 49.18 -9.64
C THR A 499 -21.21 47.68 -9.50
N LEU A 500 -22.39 47.18 -9.86
CA LEU A 500 -22.71 45.72 -9.85
C LEU A 500 -23.07 45.29 -11.26
N ILE A 501 -22.31 44.33 -11.81
CA ILE A 501 -22.47 43.83 -13.19
C ILE A 501 -22.64 42.31 -13.19
N PRO A 502 -23.73 41.76 -13.70
CA PRO A 502 -23.85 40.33 -13.92
C PRO A 502 -22.85 39.85 -14.96
N ILE A 503 -22.20 38.72 -14.72
CA ILE A 503 -21.20 38.10 -15.58
C ILE A 503 -21.54 36.63 -15.84
N THR A 504 -21.15 36.18 -17.03
CA THR A 504 -21.20 34.75 -17.39
C THR A 504 -19.88 34.37 -18.04
N ILE A 505 -19.32 33.23 -17.65
CA ILE A 505 -18.07 32.68 -18.20
C ILE A 505 -18.40 31.31 -18.77
N THR A 506 -18.22 31.15 -20.09
CA THR A 506 -18.46 29.88 -20.79
C THR A 506 -17.27 29.55 -21.70
N GLY A 507 -17.34 28.43 -22.42
CA GLY A 507 -16.27 27.96 -23.30
C GLY A 507 -15.36 26.94 -22.67
N THR A 508 -14.06 27.01 -22.99
CA THR A 508 -13.04 26.11 -22.44
C THR A 508 -11.96 26.90 -21.74
N ARG A 509 -11.14 26.19 -20.94
CA ARG A 509 -9.98 26.82 -20.25
C ARG A 509 -9.07 27.60 -21.20
N ASP A 510 -8.79 27.05 -22.39
CA ASP A 510 -7.89 27.66 -23.37
C ASP A 510 -8.59 28.73 -24.22
N ASN A 511 -9.93 28.71 -24.26
CA ASN A 511 -10.73 29.67 -25.03
C ASN A 511 -11.98 30.11 -24.25
N PRO A 512 -11.79 30.83 -23.11
CA PRO A 512 -12.91 31.30 -22.30
C PRO A 512 -13.64 32.46 -22.97
N THR A 513 -14.95 32.46 -22.88
CA THR A 513 -15.84 33.53 -23.33
C THR A 513 -16.41 34.22 -22.09
N LEU A 514 -16.16 35.50 -21.93
CA LEU A 514 -16.70 36.32 -20.85
C LEU A 514 -17.80 37.23 -21.41
N GLU A 515 -18.99 37.15 -20.85
CA GLU A 515 -20.14 37.99 -21.21
C GLU A 515 -20.53 38.88 -20.04
N PHE A 516 -20.70 40.16 -20.31
CA PHE A 516 -21.19 41.15 -19.36
C PHE A 516 -22.59 41.61 -19.78
N SER A 517 -23.55 41.63 -18.86
CA SER A 517 -24.88 42.15 -19.10
C SER A 517 -24.97 43.59 -18.65
N VAL A 518 -24.73 44.54 -19.57
CA VAL A 518 -24.90 45.97 -19.35
C VAL A 518 -26.00 46.47 -20.30
N PHE A 519 -27.09 47.06 -19.79
CA PHE A 519 -28.21 47.65 -20.56
C PHE A 519 -28.93 46.72 -21.52
N HIS A 520 -29.30 45.52 -21.15
CA HIS A 520 -29.96 44.56 -22.06
C HIS A 520 -29.16 44.27 -23.36
N ARG A 521 -27.93 44.75 -23.48
CA ARG A 521 -27.00 44.43 -24.55
C ARG A 521 -25.92 43.49 -23.98
N LYS A 522 -25.88 42.27 -24.49
CA LYS A 522 -24.80 41.33 -24.23
C LYS A 522 -23.53 41.81 -24.95
N MET A 523 -22.50 42.20 -24.22
CA MET A 523 -21.16 42.41 -24.78
C MET A 523 -20.35 41.16 -24.62
N ARG A 524 -19.91 40.56 -25.70
CA ARG A 524 -19.12 39.33 -25.73
C ARG A 524 -17.67 39.65 -25.99
N LYS A 525 -16.76 39.15 -25.13
CA LYS A 525 -15.32 39.25 -25.31
C LYS A 525 -14.72 37.85 -25.29
N SER A 526 -14.14 37.43 -26.42
CA SER A 526 -13.42 36.16 -26.56
C SER A 526 -11.95 36.42 -26.22
N PHE A 527 -11.35 35.61 -25.35
CA PHE A 527 -9.94 35.64 -24.99
C PHE A 527 -9.22 34.45 -25.65
N GLY A 528 -9.29 34.38 -26.97
CA GLY A 528 -8.46 33.44 -27.73
C GLY A 528 -7.11 34.07 -28.07
N SER A 529 -6.02 33.34 -27.93
CA SER A 529 -4.69 33.75 -28.38
C SER A 529 -4.72 33.85 -29.91
N ASP A 530 -4.52 35.07 -30.47
CA ASP A 530 -4.14 35.23 -31.85
C ASP A 530 -2.77 34.58 -32.13
N LYS A 531 -2.80 33.28 -32.40
CA LYS A 531 -1.76 32.60 -33.14
C LYS A 531 -2.28 32.32 -34.52
N ASN A 532 -2.27 33.33 -35.39
CA ASN A 532 -2.14 33.18 -36.86
C ASN A 532 -2.40 34.55 -37.54
N ALA A 533 -1.35 35.38 -37.58
CA ALA A 533 -1.22 36.40 -38.58
C ALA A 533 0.30 36.64 -38.75
N ASN A 534 0.93 35.78 -39.53
CA ASN A 534 2.07 36.12 -40.39
C ASN A 534 2.50 34.83 -41.12
N GLY A 535 2.09 34.70 -42.35
CA GLY A 535 2.49 33.68 -43.27
C GLY A 535 1.99 34.04 -44.68
N SER A 536 2.69 34.94 -45.30
CA SER A 536 2.76 35.02 -46.76
C SER A 536 4.23 35.16 -47.11
#